data_dbf1d36f3cf751eb1525b45c89c61abc
#
_entry.id   dbf1d36f3cf751eb1525b45c89c61abc
#
_cell.length_a   1.000
_cell.length_b   1.000
_cell.length_c   1.000
_cell.angle_alpha   90.00
_cell.angle_beta   90.00
_cell.angle_gamma   90.00
#
_symmetry.space_group_name_H-M   'P 1'
#
loop_
_entity.id
_entity.type
_entity.pdbx_description
1 polymer ?
#
loop_
_entity_poly.entity_id
_entity_poly.type
_entity_poly.pdbx_seq_one_letter_code
_entity_poly.pdbx_strand_id
1 'polypeptide(L)'
;MPSPRTSTSTRRVAEQILPLESAPERFAEVMREFLVDARQVRAEVELMGSGMTDPRLREIARRWTDRLTEILTEHVGREAAEAIAVYLDGVTLHAGLHDEPIPADAMARTLRALMTIPPSEGSDPR
;
A
#
# COMPACT_ATOMS: atom_id res chain seq x y z
N MET A 1 -11.22 -25.04 2.06
CA MET A 1 -10.50 -24.27 1.07
C MET A 1 -10.33 -22.85 1.50
N PRO A 2 -9.12 -22.43 1.65
CA PRO A 2 -8.91 -21.09 2.13
C PRO A 2 -9.44 -20.10 1.13
N SER A 3 -9.94 -19.05 1.61
CA SER A 3 -10.40 -18.03 0.75
C SER A 3 -9.21 -17.33 0.13
N PRO A 4 -9.08 -17.39 -1.13
CA PRO A 4 -7.97 -16.71 -1.75
C PRO A 4 -8.27 -15.25 -2.00
N ARG A 5 -9.37 -14.77 -1.47
CA ARG A 5 -9.78 -13.43 -1.81
C ARG A 5 -8.73 -12.41 -1.39
N THR A 6 -8.26 -12.50 -0.15
CA THR A 6 -7.23 -11.60 0.30
C THR A 6 -5.94 -11.81 -0.48
N SER A 7 -5.55 -13.07 -0.65
CA SER A 7 -4.34 -13.36 -1.41
C SER A 7 -4.46 -12.89 -2.84
N THR A 8 -5.64 -13.04 -3.43
CA THR A 8 -5.85 -12.60 -4.79
C THR A 8 -5.72 -11.09 -4.90
N SER A 9 -6.28 -10.36 -3.93
CA SER A 9 -6.16 -8.91 -3.95
C SER A 9 -4.71 -8.47 -3.83
N THR A 10 -3.96 -9.09 -2.92
CA THR A 10 -2.55 -8.75 -2.75
C THR A 10 -1.78 -9.05 -4.03
N ARG A 11 -2.02 -10.19 -4.62
CA ARG A 11 -1.33 -10.56 -5.84
C ARG A 11 -1.66 -9.59 -6.96
N ARG A 12 -2.92 -9.21 -7.07
CA ARG A 12 -3.31 -8.27 -8.12
C ARG A 12 -2.62 -6.93 -7.93
N VAL A 13 -2.59 -6.44 -6.70
CA VAL A 13 -1.89 -5.19 -6.44
C VAL A 13 -0.41 -5.33 -6.77
N ALA A 14 0.20 -6.44 -6.36
CA ALA A 14 1.61 -6.65 -6.64
C ALA A 14 1.87 -6.67 -8.15
N GLU A 15 1.01 -7.32 -8.91
CA GLU A 15 1.19 -7.37 -10.35
C GLU A 15 1.05 -6.00 -10.97
N GLN A 16 0.18 -5.17 -10.42
CA GLN A 16 -0.02 -3.83 -10.96
C GLN A 16 1.09 -2.87 -10.54
N ILE A 17 1.86 -3.24 -9.52
CA ILE A 17 2.97 -2.41 -9.12
C ILE A 17 4.11 -2.45 -10.13
N LEU A 18 4.21 -3.53 -10.90
CA LEU A 18 5.29 -3.65 -11.86
C LEU A 18 5.43 -2.41 -12.75
N PRO A 19 4.35 -1.81 -13.23
CA PRO A 19 4.49 -0.61 -14.04
C PRO A 19 4.53 0.67 -13.22
N LEU A 20 4.67 0.58 -11.89
CA LEU A 20 4.60 1.77 -11.05
C LEU A 20 5.61 2.83 -11.49
N GLU A 21 6.83 2.41 -11.81
CA GLU A 21 7.87 3.38 -12.15
C GLU A 21 7.52 4.18 -13.38
N SER A 22 6.87 3.56 -14.34
CA SER A 22 6.57 4.24 -15.59
C SER A 22 5.12 4.69 -15.67
N ALA A 23 4.26 4.21 -14.79
CA ALA A 23 2.84 4.52 -14.89
C ALA A 23 2.18 4.57 -13.51
N PRO A 24 2.59 5.51 -12.66
CA PRO A 24 1.93 5.62 -11.37
C PRO A 24 0.45 5.93 -11.50
N GLU A 25 0.03 6.49 -12.62
CA GLU A 25 -1.38 6.75 -12.84
C GLU A 25 -2.19 5.47 -12.90
N ARG A 26 -1.64 4.44 -13.53
CA ARG A 26 -2.35 3.17 -13.60
C ARG A 26 -2.45 2.54 -12.21
N PHE A 27 -1.37 2.61 -11.45
CA PHE A 27 -1.40 2.06 -10.10
C PHE A 27 -2.43 2.80 -9.25
N ALA A 28 -2.51 4.13 -9.39
CA ALA A 28 -3.48 4.90 -8.65
C ALA A 28 -4.91 4.51 -9.01
N GLU A 29 -5.16 4.21 -10.27
CA GLU A 29 -6.49 3.76 -10.68
C GLU A 29 -6.86 2.43 -10.05
N VAL A 30 -5.90 1.51 -9.99
CA VAL A 30 -6.14 0.22 -9.35
C VAL A 30 -6.44 0.41 -7.87
N MET A 31 -5.67 1.26 -7.22
CA MET A 31 -5.93 1.55 -5.81
C MET A 31 -7.29 2.19 -5.62
N ARG A 32 -7.68 3.08 -6.52
CA ARG A 32 -8.97 3.72 -6.38
C ARG A 32 -10.10 2.72 -6.49
N GLU A 33 -9.98 1.73 -7.37
CA GLU A 33 -11.00 0.69 -7.46
C GLU A 33 -11.16 -0.05 -6.14
N PHE A 34 -10.04 -0.30 -5.46
CA PHE A 34 -10.11 -0.90 -4.14
C PHE A 34 -10.76 0.04 -3.14
N LEU A 35 -10.39 1.32 -3.20
CA LEU A 35 -10.83 2.27 -2.19
C LEU A 35 -12.31 2.63 -2.28
N VAL A 36 -12.92 2.46 -3.45
CA VAL A 36 -14.35 2.73 -3.55
C VAL A 36 -15.18 1.57 -3.01
N ASP A 37 -14.56 0.43 -2.73
CA ASP A 37 -15.28 -0.69 -2.15
C ASP A 37 -15.26 -0.53 -0.62
N ALA A 38 -16.30 0.06 -0.08
CA ALA A 38 -16.34 0.39 1.34
C ALA A 38 -16.18 -0.82 2.23
N ARG A 39 -16.68 -1.98 1.78
CA ARG A 39 -16.56 -3.18 2.58
C ARG A 39 -15.11 -3.63 2.70
N GLN A 40 -14.37 -3.60 1.60
CA GLN A 40 -12.96 -3.98 1.63
C GLN A 40 -12.14 -2.99 2.45
N VAL A 41 -12.42 -1.71 2.30
CA VAL A 41 -11.70 -0.70 3.06
C VAL A 41 -11.94 -0.90 4.55
N ARG A 42 -13.20 -1.15 4.93
CA ARG A 42 -13.53 -1.34 6.33
C ARG A 42 -12.82 -2.56 6.91
N ALA A 43 -12.79 -3.66 6.15
CA ALA A 43 -12.12 -4.85 6.62
C ALA A 43 -10.63 -4.61 6.81
N GLU A 44 -10.04 -3.88 5.89
CA GLU A 44 -8.61 -3.58 5.97
C GLU A 44 -8.30 -2.72 7.19
N VAL A 45 -9.10 -1.68 7.41
CA VAL A 45 -8.89 -0.78 8.54
C VAL A 45 -9.12 -1.52 9.87
N GLU A 46 -10.12 -2.39 9.91
CA GLU A 46 -10.38 -3.16 11.11
C GLU A 46 -9.23 -4.09 11.43
N LEU A 47 -8.64 -4.71 10.41
CA LEU A 47 -7.50 -5.57 10.64
C LEU A 47 -6.32 -4.77 11.18
N MET A 48 -6.05 -3.61 10.60
CA MET A 48 -4.96 -2.78 11.08
C MET A 48 -5.19 -2.33 12.52
N GLY A 49 -6.42 -1.90 12.82
CA GLY A 49 -6.74 -1.45 14.16
C GLY A 49 -6.65 -2.56 15.18
N SER A 50 -7.20 -3.73 14.85
CA SER A 50 -7.15 -4.86 15.74
C SER A 50 -5.72 -5.36 15.94
N GLY A 51 -4.90 -5.23 14.92
CA GLY A 51 -3.50 -5.65 15.02
C GLY A 51 -2.71 -4.83 16.02
N MET A 52 -3.19 -3.65 16.33
CA MET A 52 -2.47 -2.83 17.30
C MET A 52 -2.60 -3.37 18.71
N THR A 53 -3.66 -4.13 18.99
CA THR A 53 -3.88 -4.64 20.34
C THR A 53 -3.87 -6.15 20.44
N ASP A 54 -3.96 -6.85 19.33
CA ASP A 54 -4.00 -8.32 19.33
C ASP A 54 -2.74 -8.85 18.65
N PRO A 55 -1.84 -9.49 19.39
CA PRO A 55 -0.57 -9.93 18.80
C PRO A 55 -0.73 -10.88 17.62
N ARG A 56 -1.76 -11.70 17.61
CA ARG A 56 -1.95 -12.62 16.49
C ARG A 56 -2.33 -11.88 15.23
N LEU A 57 -3.21 -10.91 15.37
CA LEU A 57 -3.62 -10.12 14.21
C LEU A 57 -2.53 -9.17 13.77
N ARG A 58 -1.70 -8.72 14.73
CA ARG A 58 -0.57 -7.87 14.38
C ARG A 58 0.38 -8.59 13.44
N GLU A 59 0.63 -9.88 13.71
CA GLU A 59 1.56 -10.60 12.85
C GLU A 59 1.01 -10.73 11.44
N ILE A 60 -0.29 -10.96 11.30
CA ILE A 60 -0.91 -11.04 9.98
C ILE A 60 -0.80 -9.70 9.27
N ALA A 61 -1.14 -8.61 9.97
CA ALA A 61 -1.11 -7.30 9.36
C ALA A 61 0.30 -6.90 8.95
N ARG A 62 1.28 -7.21 9.81
CA ARG A 62 2.67 -6.88 9.50
C ARG A 62 3.17 -7.67 8.29
N ARG A 63 2.79 -8.93 8.19
CA ARG A 63 3.23 -9.75 7.07
C ARG A 63 2.76 -9.15 5.75
N TRP A 64 1.54 -8.62 5.74
CA TRP A 64 1.01 -7.96 4.58
C TRP A 64 1.82 -6.73 4.20
N THR A 65 2.02 -5.86 5.19
CA THR A 65 2.75 -4.62 4.96
C THR A 65 4.18 -4.89 4.53
N ASP A 66 4.82 -5.84 5.20
CA ASP A 66 6.21 -6.17 4.87
C ASP A 66 6.32 -6.73 3.46
N ARG A 67 5.36 -7.56 3.06
CA ARG A 67 5.40 -8.13 1.73
C ARG A 67 5.26 -7.03 0.66
N LEU A 68 4.35 -6.11 0.88
CA LEU A 68 4.19 -5.01 -0.05
C LEU A 68 5.46 -4.19 -0.15
N THR A 69 6.07 -3.88 0.99
CA THR A 69 7.30 -3.12 1.00
C THR A 69 8.42 -3.85 0.27
N GLU A 70 8.52 -5.17 0.44
CA GLU A 70 9.53 -5.93 -0.27
C GLU A 70 9.35 -5.84 -1.78
N ILE A 71 8.12 -5.97 -2.24
CA ILE A 71 7.84 -5.90 -3.67
C ILE A 71 8.18 -4.51 -4.19
N LEU A 72 7.76 -3.49 -3.49
CA LEU A 72 8.04 -2.13 -3.92
C LEU A 72 9.53 -1.81 -3.91
N THR A 73 10.27 -2.38 -2.95
CA THR A 73 11.69 -2.11 -2.84
C THR A 73 12.44 -2.48 -4.10
N GLU A 74 12.01 -3.55 -4.76
CA GLU A 74 12.68 -3.98 -5.97
C GLU A 74 12.48 -3.00 -7.11
N HIS A 75 11.47 -2.15 -7.02
CA HIS A 75 11.18 -1.24 -8.11
C HIS A 75 11.58 0.19 -7.84
N VAL A 76 11.54 0.64 -6.58
CA VAL A 76 11.78 2.05 -6.31
C VAL A 76 12.80 2.29 -5.19
N GLY A 77 13.37 1.22 -4.62
CA GLY A 77 14.32 1.38 -3.53
C GLY A 77 13.61 1.35 -2.18
N ARG A 78 14.38 1.07 -1.13
CA ARG A 78 13.77 0.77 0.16
C ARG A 78 13.10 1.99 0.80
N GLU A 79 13.76 3.12 0.78
CA GLU A 79 13.17 4.28 1.45
C GLU A 79 11.91 4.75 0.76
N ALA A 80 11.94 4.78 -0.57
CA ALA A 80 10.74 5.13 -1.30
C ALA A 80 9.65 4.10 -1.08
N ALA A 81 10.02 2.83 -1.03
CA ALA A 81 9.04 1.76 -0.83
C ALA A 81 8.34 1.90 0.51
N GLU A 82 9.10 2.19 1.57
CA GLU A 82 8.51 2.36 2.89
C GLU A 82 7.58 3.56 2.92
N ALA A 83 7.99 4.65 2.30
CA ALA A 83 7.15 5.84 2.26
C ALA A 83 5.85 5.58 1.51
N ILE A 84 5.95 4.86 0.40
CA ILE A 84 4.77 4.54 -0.39
C ILE A 84 3.82 3.63 0.42
N ALA A 85 4.39 2.63 1.09
CA ALA A 85 3.56 1.71 1.88
C ALA A 85 2.82 2.47 2.98
N VAL A 86 3.50 3.37 3.67
CA VAL A 86 2.86 4.17 4.71
C VAL A 86 1.79 5.08 4.11
N TYR A 87 2.08 5.67 2.96
CA TYR A 87 1.12 6.51 2.28
C TYR A 87 -0.13 5.73 1.92
N LEU A 88 0.03 4.52 1.41
CA LEU A 88 -1.13 3.71 1.02
C LEU A 88 -1.96 3.31 2.22
N ASP A 89 -1.33 3.02 3.35
CA ASP A 89 -2.09 2.77 4.57
C ASP A 89 -2.90 3.99 4.96
N GLY A 90 -2.30 5.17 4.86
CA GLY A 90 -3.01 6.40 5.18
C GLY A 90 -4.15 6.68 4.24
N VAL A 91 -3.95 6.40 2.95
CA VAL A 91 -5.00 6.59 1.96
C VAL A 91 -6.20 5.68 2.26
N THR A 92 -5.91 4.46 2.67
CA THR A 92 -6.98 3.52 3.01
C THR A 92 -7.76 3.98 4.24
N LEU A 93 -7.04 4.40 5.27
CA LEU A 93 -7.69 4.90 6.47
C LEU A 93 -8.51 6.14 6.17
N HIS A 94 -7.97 7.04 5.37
CA HIS A 94 -8.67 8.26 4.99
C HIS A 94 -9.98 7.93 4.27
N ALA A 95 -9.93 6.98 3.34
CA ALA A 95 -11.14 6.61 2.61
C ALA A 95 -12.20 6.06 3.54
N GLY A 96 -11.77 5.27 4.54
CA GLY A 96 -12.71 4.70 5.48
C GLY A 96 -13.34 5.74 6.39
N LEU A 97 -12.57 6.76 6.75
CA LEU A 97 -13.08 7.78 7.65
C LEU A 97 -13.95 8.81 6.95
N HIS A 98 -13.68 9.08 5.69
CA HIS A 98 -14.35 10.16 4.98
C HIS A 98 -15.36 9.68 3.95
N ASP A 99 -15.48 8.35 3.81
CA ASP A 99 -16.43 7.77 2.83
C ASP A 99 -16.16 8.27 1.43
N GLU A 100 -14.94 8.68 1.16
CA GLU A 100 -14.59 9.22 -0.13
C GLU A 100 -13.11 9.04 -0.34
N PRO A 101 -12.69 8.33 -1.40
CA PRO A 101 -11.28 8.12 -1.62
C PRO A 101 -10.61 9.34 -2.22
N ILE A 102 -9.32 9.42 -2.04
CA ILE A 102 -8.53 10.45 -2.68
C ILE A 102 -8.60 10.25 -4.19
N PRO A 103 -8.77 11.32 -4.96
CA PRO A 103 -8.82 11.17 -6.42
C PRO A 103 -7.56 10.54 -6.98
N ALA A 104 -7.74 9.76 -8.04
CA ALA A 104 -6.63 9.01 -8.61
C ALA A 104 -5.50 9.91 -9.08
N ASP A 105 -5.82 11.06 -9.67
CA ASP A 105 -4.76 11.94 -10.16
C ASP A 105 -3.96 12.55 -9.02
N ALA A 106 -4.60 12.88 -7.92
CA ALA A 106 -3.88 13.38 -6.75
C ALA A 106 -2.99 12.29 -6.18
N MET A 107 -3.51 11.07 -6.12
CA MET A 107 -2.73 9.95 -5.62
C MET A 107 -1.52 9.69 -6.52
N ALA A 108 -1.72 9.76 -7.83
CA ALA A 108 -0.63 9.51 -8.77
C ALA A 108 0.49 10.55 -8.61
N ARG A 109 0.10 11.81 -8.39
CA ARG A 109 1.12 12.84 -8.18
C ARG A 109 1.93 12.59 -6.92
N THR A 110 1.27 12.19 -5.84
CA THR A 110 1.97 11.90 -4.60
C THR A 110 2.88 10.69 -4.77
N LEU A 111 2.38 9.65 -5.42
CA LEU A 111 3.19 8.47 -5.65
C LEU A 111 4.43 8.80 -6.47
N ARG A 112 4.25 9.62 -7.50
CA ARG A 112 5.39 10.00 -8.34
C ARG A 112 6.43 10.75 -7.52
N ALA A 113 5.99 11.63 -6.63
CA ALA A 113 6.93 12.34 -5.77
C ALA A 113 7.65 11.40 -4.81
N LEU A 114 6.92 10.44 -4.23
CA LEU A 114 7.53 9.51 -3.31
C LEU A 114 8.53 8.59 -4.00
N MET A 115 8.29 8.27 -5.26
CA MET A 115 9.20 7.42 -6.01
C MET A 115 10.56 8.07 -6.23
N THR A 116 10.65 9.37 -6.09
CA THR A 116 11.91 10.08 -6.31
C THR A 116 12.70 10.28 -5.03
N ILE A 117 12.27 9.73 -3.90
CA ILE A 117 13.02 9.85 -2.67
C ILE A 117 14.37 9.15 -2.86
N PRO A 118 15.47 9.86 -2.66
CA PRO A 118 16.76 9.22 -2.87
C PRO A 118 17.13 8.35 -1.69
N PRO A 119 18.00 7.38 -1.89
CA PRO A 119 18.47 6.58 -0.77
C PRO A 119 19.21 7.46 0.22
N SER A 120 19.10 7.07 1.47
CA SER A 120 19.73 7.84 2.53
C SER A 120 21.24 7.66 2.46
N GLU A 121 21.96 8.77 2.34
CA GLU A 121 23.40 8.67 2.26
C GLU A 121 23.99 8.37 3.61
N GLY A 122 23.31 8.74 4.64
CA GLY A 122 23.85 8.47 5.96
C GLY A 122 23.75 7.02 6.33
N SER A 123 22.97 6.25 5.63
CA SER A 123 22.88 4.85 6.00
C SER A 123 24.01 4.14 5.34
N ASP A 124 25.11 4.28 5.86
CA ASP A 124 26.20 3.64 5.35
C ASP A 124 26.14 2.19 5.49
N PRO A 125 26.29 1.50 4.51
CA PRO A 125 26.17 0.08 4.56
C PRO A 125 27.30 -0.49 5.24
N ARG A 126 28.02 -0.25 5.72
CA ARG A 126 28.96 -0.96 6.31
C ARG A 126 28.64 -1.52 7.34
#